data_61ec8c83306584dc0f82fd02e0f2617d
#
_entry.id   61ec8c83306584dc0f82fd02e0f2617d
#
_cell.length_a   1.000
_cell.length_b   1.000
_cell.length_c   1.000
_cell.angle_alpha   90.00
_cell.angle_beta   90.00
_cell.angle_gamma   90.00
#
_symmetry.space_group_name_H-M   'P 1'
#
loop_
_entity.id
_entity.type
_entity.pdbx_description
1 polymer ?
#
loop_
_entity_poly.entity_id
_entity_poly.type
_entity_poly.pdbx_seq_one_letter_code
_entity_poly.pdbx_strand_id
1 'polypeptide(L)'
;TFVLNNNDETWYPHEEAENRAALQQLNPPLAQSLLEQDSFSDGLLDTQGHAALRCDSLDHLSVVGALGDITAMQSAYAKLALDKNYRLDNIPCPYLPNAYINTAHGTRGLATAPICAAAIAAEILGLPHPLSQRLRIALHPNRAIIRAIVRQQPLLSV
;
A
#
# COMPACT_ATOMS: atom_id res chain seq x y z
N THR A 1 -0.52 6.09 -17.71
CA THR A 1 -1.61 7.06 -17.95
C THR A 1 -2.30 7.36 -16.64
N PHE A 2 -2.39 8.62 -16.24
CA PHE A 2 -3.12 9.04 -15.05
C PHE A 2 -4.56 9.33 -15.45
N VAL A 3 -5.47 8.48 -15.03
CA VAL A 3 -6.90 8.78 -15.11
C VAL A 3 -7.29 9.50 -13.84
N LEU A 4 -7.38 10.82 -13.89
CA LEU A 4 -7.89 11.64 -12.79
C LEU A 4 -9.42 11.51 -12.74
N ASN A 5 -9.95 11.05 -11.62
CA ASN A 5 -11.37 11.02 -11.27
C ASN A 5 -12.27 10.02 -12.00
N ASN A 6 -11.75 8.95 -12.57
CA ASN A 6 -12.59 7.90 -13.08
C ASN A 6 -12.24 6.58 -12.37
N ASN A 7 -13.19 5.99 -11.64
CA ASN A 7 -13.08 4.64 -11.09
C ASN A 7 -13.34 3.58 -12.19
N ASP A 8 -12.86 3.86 -13.40
CA ASP A 8 -13.01 3.00 -14.55
C ASP A 8 -11.87 1.99 -14.59
N GLU A 9 -12.21 0.71 -14.46
CA GLU A 9 -11.30 -0.43 -14.56
C GLU A 9 -11.28 -1.01 -15.97
N THR A 10 -11.89 -0.32 -16.94
CA THR A 10 -11.95 -0.77 -18.32
C THR A 10 -10.59 -0.60 -18.99
N TRP A 11 -10.13 -1.67 -19.65
CA TRP A 11 -8.96 -1.61 -20.51
C TRP A 11 -9.33 -1.05 -21.88
N TYR A 12 -8.54 -0.11 -22.38
CA TYR A 12 -8.74 0.53 -23.67
C TYR A 12 -7.58 0.26 -24.64
N PRO A 13 -7.83 -0.21 -25.86
CA PRO A 13 -6.76 -0.51 -26.83
C PRO A 13 -5.89 0.71 -27.18
N HIS A 14 -6.45 1.90 -27.17
CA HIS A 14 -5.67 3.13 -27.47
C HIS A 14 -4.63 3.45 -26.37
N GLU A 15 -4.96 3.19 -25.09
CA GLU A 15 -4.02 3.38 -23.98
C GLU A 15 -2.88 2.36 -24.03
N GLU A 16 -3.17 1.14 -24.45
CA GLU A 16 -2.15 0.13 -24.70
C GLU A 16 -1.19 0.56 -25.83
N ALA A 17 -1.71 1.09 -26.93
CA ALA A 17 -0.90 1.61 -28.01
C ALA A 17 0.00 2.78 -27.57
N GLU A 18 -0.51 3.69 -26.74
CA GLU A 18 0.27 4.77 -26.14
C GLU A 18 1.38 4.26 -25.22
N ASN A 19 1.10 3.26 -24.38
CA ASN A 19 2.07 2.64 -23.48
C ASN A 19 3.18 1.93 -24.27
N ARG A 20 2.85 1.23 -25.34
CA ARG A 20 3.84 0.58 -26.26
C ARG A 20 4.71 1.63 -26.96
N ALA A 21 4.11 2.71 -27.45
CA ALA A 21 4.85 3.80 -28.06
C ALA A 21 5.80 4.50 -27.07
N ALA A 22 5.36 4.73 -25.84
CA ALA A 22 6.19 5.29 -24.78
C ALA A 22 7.36 4.35 -24.42
N LEU A 23 7.12 3.05 -24.31
CA LEU A 23 8.19 2.08 -24.06
C LEU A 23 9.21 2.06 -25.20
N GLN A 24 8.75 2.12 -26.44
CA GLN A 24 9.63 2.14 -27.63
C GLN A 24 10.51 3.38 -27.66
N GLN A 25 10.02 4.52 -27.16
CA GLN A 25 10.82 5.74 -27.05
C GLN A 25 11.85 5.68 -25.90
N LEU A 26 11.45 5.11 -24.76
CA LEU A 26 12.28 5.07 -23.55
C LEU A 26 13.36 3.98 -23.61
N ASN A 27 13.02 2.82 -24.13
CA ASN A 27 13.91 1.65 -24.17
C ASN A 27 13.63 0.78 -25.41
N PRO A 28 14.11 1.22 -26.60
CA PRO A 28 13.86 0.50 -27.86
C PRO A 28 14.26 -0.99 -27.84
N PRO A 29 15.42 -1.40 -27.26
CA PRO A 29 15.81 -2.80 -27.22
C PRO A 29 14.81 -3.67 -26.42
N LEU A 30 14.32 -3.17 -25.28
CA LEU A 30 13.34 -3.88 -24.47
C LEU A 30 11.99 -3.97 -25.21
N ALA A 31 11.55 -2.88 -25.84
CA ALA A 31 10.32 -2.88 -26.62
C ALA A 31 10.35 -3.91 -27.75
N GLN A 32 11.47 -3.99 -28.47
CA GLN A 32 11.65 -4.98 -29.53
C GLN A 32 11.63 -6.42 -29.00
N SER A 33 12.31 -6.69 -27.89
CA SER A 33 12.33 -8.01 -27.27
C SER A 33 10.92 -8.48 -26.85
N LEU A 34 10.11 -7.57 -26.31
CA LEU A 34 8.73 -7.89 -25.93
C LEU A 34 7.83 -8.14 -27.14
N LEU A 35 7.98 -7.36 -28.22
CA LEU A 35 7.24 -7.59 -29.47
C LEU A 35 7.60 -8.92 -30.14
N GLU A 36 8.86 -9.33 -30.05
CA GLU A 36 9.31 -10.62 -30.56
C GLU A 36 8.72 -11.78 -29.73
N GLN A 37 8.64 -11.64 -28.41
CA GLN A 37 7.99 -12.63 -27.53
C GLN A 37 6.49 -12.77 -27.82
N ASP A 38 5.78 -11.66 -28.06
CA ASP A 38 4.36 -11.68 -28.44
C ASP A 38 4.14 -12.44 -29.76
N SER A 39 5.10 -12.39 -30.68
CA SER A 39 5.04 -13.09 -31.97
C SER A 39 5.29 -14.59 -31.84
N PHE A 40 5.98 -15.06 -30.81
CA PHE A 40 6.28 -16.46 -30.54
C PHE A 40 5.22 -17.18 -29.70
N SER A 41 4.37 -16.43 -29.01
CA SER A 41 3.29 -17.02 -28.21
C SER A 41 2.10 -17.35 -29.11
N ASP A 42 2.11 -18.52 -29.68
CA ASP A 42 1.09 -19.15 -30.53
C ASP A 42 -0.31 -19.16 -29.85
N GLY A 43 -0.87 -17.98 -29.59
CA GLY A 43 -2.18 -17.78 -28.97
C GLY A 43 -2.30 -18.18 -27.50
N LEU A 44 -1.21 -18.57 -26.82
CA LEU A 44 -1.23 -19.04 -25.44
C LEU A 44 -1.12 -17.92 -24.38
N LEU A 45 -0.63 -16.75 -24.76
CA LEU A 45 -0.68 -15.56 -23.93
C LEU A 45 -1.71 -14.63 -24.57
N ASP A 46 -2.90 -14.63 -24.01
CA ASP A 46 -3.88 -13.59 -24.28
C ASP A 46 -3.28 -12.27 -23.76
N THR A 47 -2.63 -11.51 -24.67
CA THR A 47 -1.99 -10.22 -24.37
C THR A 47 -3.03 -9.13 -24.15
N GLN A 48 -4.14 -9.46 -23.46
CA GLN A 48 -5.09 -8.46 -23.04
C GLN A 48 -4.44 -7.59 -21.95
N GLY A 49 -4.48 -6.30 -22.17
CA GLY A 49 -4.09 -5.34 -21.16
C GLY A 49 -4.99 -5.47 -19.93
N HIS A 50 -4.52 -5.01 -18.80
CA HIS A 50 -5.26 -5.03 -17.54
C HIS A 50 -5.32 -3.62 -16.96
N ALA A 51 -6.52 -3.18 -16.65
CA ALA A 51 -6.78 -1.96 -15.90
C ALA A 51 -7.34 -2.32 -14.52
N ALA A 52 -6.85 -1.69 -13.47
CA ALA A 52 -7.32 -1.90 -12.11
C ALA A 52 -7.08 -0.67 -11.24
N LEU A 53 -7.89 -0.53 -10.21
CA LEU A 53 -7.72 0.51 -9.20
C LEU A 53 -6.48 0.21 -8.32
N ARG A 54 -5.70 1.23 -8.05
CA ARG A 54 -4.60 1.14 -7.10
C ARG A 54 -5.06 1.53 -5.71
N CYS A 55 -4.66 0.73 -4.73
CA CYS A 55 -4.80 1.12 -3.34
C CYS A 55 -3.63 2.02 -2.94
N ASP A 56 -3.95 3.23 -2.51
CA ASP A 56 -3.00 4.17 -1.93
C ASP A 56 -3.55 4.72 -0.60
N SER A 57 -2.68 5.17 0.29
CA SER A 57 -3.08 5.83 1.53
C SER A 57 -3.11 7.34 1.34
N LEU A 58 -3.82 8.06 2.22
CA LEU A 58 -3.92 9.53 2.18
C LEU A 58 -2.56 10.24 2.33
N ASP A 59 -1.58 9.58 2.91
CA ASP A 59 -0.22 10.12 3.09
C ASP A 59 0.80 9.50 2.12
N HIS A 60 0.32 8.73 1.14
CA HIS A 60 1.12 8.05 0.12
C HIS A 60 2.22 7.12 0.67
N LEU A 61 2.07 6.67 1.91
CA LEU A 61 2.94 5.69 2.55
C LEU A 61 2.23 4.34 2.64
N SER A 62 2.92 3.26 2.34
CA SER A 62 2.39 1.91 2.52
C SER A 62 1.90 1.69 3.95
N VAL A 63 0.92 0.82 4.11
CA VAL A 63 0.34 0.45 5.40
C VAL A 63 0.78 -0.97 5.74
N VAL A 64 1.67 -1.10 6.74
CA VAL A 64 2.39 -2.34 7.02
C VAL A 64 2.51 -2.59 8.52
N GLY A 65 2.12 -3.78 8.97
CA GLY A 65 2.29 -4.21 10.36
C GLY A 65 1.02 -4.77 11.00
N ALA A 66 1.04 -4.93 12.31
CA ALA A 66 -0.06 -5.44 13.09
C ALA A 66 -1.25 -4.46 13.11
N LEU A 67 -2.47 -5.00 12.99
CA LEU A 67 -3.70 -4.19 13.02
C LEU A 67 -4.12 -3.88 14.45
N GLY A 68 -4.37 -2.61 14.75
CA GLY A 68 -5.00 -2.19 15.99
C GLY A 68 -6.49 -2.47 16.00
N ASP A 69 -7.01 -2.83 17.16
CA ASP A 69 -8.46 -2.84 17.42
C ASP A 69 -8.95 -1.38 17.50
N ILE A 70 -9.68 -0.94 16.49
CA ILE A 70 -10.11 0.45 16.35
C ILE A 70 -10.93 0.91 17.54
N THR A 71 -11.89 0.09 17.99
CA THR A 71 -12.79 0.42 19.12
C THR A 71 -12.04 0.50 20.43
N ALA A 72 -11.17 -0.47 20.68
CA ALA A 72 -10.34 -0.49 21.88
C ALA A 72 -9.32 0.67 21.87
N MET A 73 -8.74 1.02 20.71
CA MET A 73 -7.84 2.16 20.58
C MET A 73 -8.55 3.50 20.79
N GLN A 74 -9.78 3.67 20.30
CA GLN A 74 -10.56 4.88 20.56
C GLN A 74 -10.77 5.10 22.05
N SER A 75 -11.08 4.04 22.79
CA SER A 75 -11.28 4.10 24.25
C SER A 75 -9.95 4.34 24.98
N ALA A 76 -8.91 3.57 24.67
CA ALA A 76 -7.62 3.64 25.34
C ALA A 76 -6.91 5.00 25.11
N TYR A 77 -7.08 5.57 23.92
CA TYR A 77 -6.37 6.78 23.47
C TYR A 77 -7.26 8.01 23.40
N ALA A 78 -8.46 7.97 23.99
CA ALA A 78 -9.42 9.08 23.98
C ALA A 78 -8.82 10.42 24.46
N LYS A 79 -7.86 10.39 25.39
CA LYS A 79 -7.18 11.58 25.89
C LYS A 79 -6.37 12.34 24.83
N LEU A 80 -5.95 11.69 23.76
CA LEU A 80 -5.27 12.34 22.63
C LEU A 80 -6.18 13.33 21.87
N ALA A 81 -7.48 13.16 21.95
CA ALA A 81 -8.45 14.10 21.38
C ALA A 81 -8.49 15.44 22.15
N LEU A 82 -8.12 15.41 23.42
CA LEU A 82 -8.08 16.61 24.29
C LEU A 82 -6.68 17.23 24.35
N ASP A 83 -5.65 16.39 24.40
CA ASP A 83 -4.24 16.79 24.40
C ASP A 83 -3.42 15.88 23.47
N LYS A 84 -3.05 16.42 22.31
CA LYS A 84 -2.23 15.71 21.31
C LYS A 84 -0.85 15.29 21.82
N ASN A 85 -0.37 15.90 22.91
CA ASN A 85 0.92 15.61 23.52
C ASN A 85 0.78 14.63 24.71
N TYR A 86 -0.42 14.12 24.97
CA TYR A 86 -0.64 13.17 26.06
C TYR A 86 0.26 11.93 25.86
N ARG A 87 1.00 11.58 26.92
CA ARG A 87 1.93 10.46 26.88
C ARG A 87 1.19 9.13 27.02
N LEU A 88 1.47 8.22 26.08
CA LEU A 88 0.90 6.87 26.04
C LEU A 88 1.87 5.78 26.56
N ASP A 89 2.97 6.18 27.18
CA ASP A 89 4.11 5.32 27.56
C ASP A 89 3.69 4.06 28.37
N ASN A 90 2.62 4.16 29.14
CA ASN A 90 2.09 3.07 29.98
C ASN A 90 0.78 2.48 29.46
N ILE A 91 0.34 2.84 28.26
CA ILE A 91 -0.89 2.34 27.66
C ILE A 91 -0.51 1.42 26.51
N PRO A 92 -0.64 0.07 26.67
CA PRO A 92 -0.33 -0.86 25.60
C PRO A 92 -1.28 -0.62 24.42
N CYS A 93 -0.75 -0.80 23.20
CA CYS A 93 -1.58 -0.73 22.01
C CYS A 93 -2.50 -1.96 21.94
N PRO A 94 -3.81 -1.79 21.89
CA PRO A 94 -4.73 -2.91 21.70
C PRO A 94 -4.67 -3.35 20.24
N TYR A 95 -4.06 -4.51 20.00
CA TYR A 95 -3.99 -5.14 18.68
C TYR A 95 -5.06 -6.22 18.53
N LEU A 96 -5.50 -6.39 17.28
CA LEU A 96 -6.24 -7.59 16.91
C LEU A 96 -5.29 -8.80 16.91
N PRO A 97 -5.66 -9.93 17.53
CA PRO A 97 -4.74 -11.06 17.62
C PRO A 97 -4.47 -11.65 16.22
N ASN A 98 -3.19 -11.87 15.93
CA ASN A 98 -2.70 -12.47 14.69
C ASN A 98 -3.18 -11.78 13.38
N ALA A 99 -3.55 -10.52 13.45
CA ALA A 99 -4.01 -9.76 12.29
C ALA A 99 -2.94 -8.76 11.83
N TYR A 100 -2.50 -8.89 10.58
CA TYR A 100 -1.48 -8.06 9.96
C TYR A 100 -1.93 -7.56 8.60
N ILE A 101 -1.39 -6.45 8.14
CA ILE A 101 -1.69 -5.88 6.83
C ILE A 101 -0.42 -5.46 6.10
N ASN A 102 -0.43 -5.66 4.77
CA ASN A 102 0.61 -5.20 3.85
C ASN A 102 -0.08 -4.67 2.59
N THR A 103 -0.33 -3.36 2.53
CA THR A 103 -1.16 -2.74 1.47
C THR A 103 -0.77 -1.29 1.20
N ALA A 104 -1.52 -0.63 0.34
CA ALA A 104 -1.37 0.79 -0.02
C ALA A 104 0.01 1.15 -0.56
N HIS A 105 0.58 0.28 -1.39
CA HIS A 105 1.90 0.50 -2.00
C HIS A 105 1.87 1.47 -3.19
N GLY A 106 0.70 1.90 -3.63
CA GLY A 106 0.53 2.78 -4.78
C GLY A 106 1.22 2.23 -6.04
N THR A 107 2.03 3.05 -6.68
CA THR A 107 2.78 2.68 -7.90
C THR A 107 4.04 1.85 -7.65
N ARG A 108 4.46 1.70 -6.40
CA ARG A 108 5.75 1.09 -6.03
C ARG A 108 5.62 -0.32 -5.45
N GLY A 109 4.46 -0.96 -5.65
CA GLY A 109 4.15 -2.25 -5.04
C GLY A 109 5.18 -3.34 -5.31
N LEU A 110 5.63 -3.48 -6.54
CA LEU A 110 6.64 -4.48 -6.91
C LEU A 110 7.98 -4.30 -6.18
N ALA A 111 8.37 -3.04 -5.91
CA ALA A 111 9.61 -2.74 -5.21
C ALA A 111 9.47 -2.81 -3.67
N THR A 112 8.32 -2.42 -3.13
CA THR A 112 8.17 -2.23 -1.68
C THR A 112 7.46 -3.37 -0.97
N ALA A 113 6.52 -4.06 -1.62
CA ALA A 113 5.76 -5.14 -0.99
C ALA A 113 6.61 -6.30 -0.48
N PRO A 114 7.68 -6.77 -1.18
CA PRO A 114 8.50 -7.86 -0.68
C PRO A 114 9.24 -7.53 0.62
N ILE A 115 9.85 -6.35 0.72
CA ILE A 115 10.56 -5.95 1.95
C ILE A 115 9.58 -5.70 3.11
N CYS A 116 8.38 -5.18 2.82
CA CYS A 116 7.33 -5.00 3.82
C CYS A 116 6.77 -6.35 4.30
N ALA A 117 6.62 -7.33 3.42
CA ALA A 117 6.25 -8.69 3.80
C ALA A 117 7.31 -9.35 4.68
N ALA A 118 8.61 -9.18 4.35
CA ALA A 118 9.70 -9.65 5.19
C ALA A 118 9.71 -8.98 6.57
N ALA A 119 9.30 -7.71 6.65
CA ALA A 119 9.17 -7.00 7.92
C ALA A 119 8.08 -7.60 8.81
N ILE A 120 6.91 -7.93 8.26
CA ILE A 120 5.83 -8.62 8.99
C ILE A 120 6.29 -10.02 9.41
N ALA A 121 6.91 -10.77 8.53
CA ALA A 121 7.44 -12.10 8.87
C ALA A 121 8.45 -12.04 10.01
N ALA A 122 9.35 -11.05 10.01
CA ALA A 122 10.32 -10.84 11.08
C ALA A 122 9.62 -10.52 12.42
N GLU A 123 8.58 -9.70 12.41
CA GLU A 123 7.78 -9.38 13.60
C GLU A 123 7.10 -10.64 14.17
N ILE A 124 6.47 -11.44 13.32
CA ILE A 124 5.77 -12.68 13.74
C ILE A 124 6.76 -13.72 14.30
N LEU A 125 7.91 -13.85 13.68
CA LEU A 125 8.90 -14.87 14.01
C LEU A 125 9.92 -14.42 15.07
N GLY A 126 9.85 -13.17 15.55
CA GLY A 126 10.83 -12.61 16.49
C GLY A 126 12.24 -12.46 15.91
N LEU A 127 12.35 -12.26 14.59
CA LEU A 127 13.63 -12.11 13.89
C LEU A 127 14.07 -10.63 13.85
N PRO A 128 15.35 -10.36 13.56
CA PRO A 128 15.83 -9.00 13.33
C PRO A 128 15.01 -8.31 12.23
N HIS A 129 14.48 -7.12 12.53
CA HIS A 129 13.57 -6.42 11.64
C HIS A 129 14.33 -5.75 10.50
N PRO A 130 13.96 -5.96 9.21
CA PRO A 130 14.70 -5.42 8.05
C PRO A 130 14.55 -3.92 7.87
N LEU A 131 13.51 -3.30 8.47
CA LEU A 131 13.27 -1.85 8.41
C LEU A 131 13.77 -1.16 9.68
N SER A 132 14.29 0.06 9.52
CA SER A 132 14.63 0.91 10.67
C SER A 132 13.40 1.23 11.52
N GLN A 133 13.59 1.54 12.79
CA GLN A 133 12.50 1.93 13.69
C GLN A 133 11.69 3.11 13.14
N ARG A 134 12.35 4.09 12.53
CA ARG A 134 11.68 5.24 11.90
C ARG A 134 10.72 4.81 10.80
N LEU A 135 11.13 3.88 9.93
CA LEU A 135 10.27 3.36 8.87
C LEU A 135 9.12 2.52 9.44
N ARG A 136 9.38 1.68 10.43
CA ARG A 136 8.32 0.90 11.11
C ARG A 136 7.20 1.81 11.63
N ILE A 137 7.56 2.87 12.34
CA ILE A 137 6.59 3.85 12.86
C ILE A 137 5.84 4.56 11.72
N ALA A 138 6.56 4.98 10.68
CA ALA A 138 5.97 5.71 9.56
C ALA A 138 5.01 4.86 8.73
N LEU A 139 5.24 3.54 8.63
CA LEU A 139 4.41 2.62 7.84
C LEU A 139 3.30 1.95 8.67
N HIS A 140 3.35 2.04 10.00
CA HIS A 140 2.43 1.32 10.88
C HIS A 140 0.95 1.71 10.64
N PRO A 141 0.01 0.75 10.56
CA PRO A 141 -1.40 1.03 10.29
C PRO A 141 -2.04 1.95 11.34
N ASN A 142 -1.65 1.83 12.60
CA ASN A 142 -2.22 2.61 13.69
C ASN A 142 -1.96 4.12 13.58
N ARG A 143 -1.01 4.56 12.73
CA ARG A 143 -0.78 6.00 12.48
C ARG A 143 -2.04 6.72 11.99
N ALA A 144 -2.85 6.04 11.16
CA ALA A 144 -4.10 6.60 10.64
C ALA A 144 -5.15 6.71 11.76
N ILE A 145 -5.26 5.68 12.61
CA ILE A 145 -6.19 5.65 13.75
C ILE A 145 -5.83 6.76 14.75
N ILE A 146 -4.56 6.86 15.14
CA ILE A 146 -4.08 7.89 16.08
C ILE A 146 -4.33 9.28 15.50
N ARG A 147 -4.04 9.49 14.21
CA ARG A 147 -4.29 10.77 13.55
C ARG A 147 -5.77 11.16 13.56
N ALA A 148 -6.66 10.21 13.33
CA ALA A 148 -8.10 10.43 13.35
C ALA A 148 -8.59 10.77 14.78
N ILE A 149 -8.12 10.07 15.81
CA ILE A 149 -8.43 10.37 17.22
C ILE A 149 -8.00 11.80 17.57
N VAL A 150 -6.75 12.17 17.27
CA VAL A 150 -6.22 13.52 17.55
C VAL A 150 -7.02 14.61 16.84
N ARG A 151 -7.49 14.35 15.63
CA ARG A 151 -8.26 15.30 14.83
C ARG A 151 -9.77 15.23 15.08
N GLN A 152 -10.21 14.35 15.96
CA GLN A 152 -11.64 14.09 16.24
C GLN A 152 -12.42 13.78 14.95
N GLN A 153 -11.79 13.07 14.03
CA GLN A 153 -12.38 12.64 12.78
C GLN A 153 -13.01 11.22 12.91
N PRO A 154 -14.07 10.93 12.19
CA PRO A 154 -14.63 9.58 12.17
C PRO A 154 -13.58 8.59 11.63
N LEU A 155 -13.40 7.45 12.31
CA LEU A 155 -12.44 6.41 11.94
C LEU A 155 -12.96 5.49 10.82
N LEU A 156 -14.26 5.43 10.66
CA LEU A 156 -14.95 4.68 9.62
C LEU A 156 -16.07 5.59 9.08
N SER A 157 -15.83 6.22 7.95
CA SER A 157 -16.92 6.67 7.07
C SER A 157 -17.17 5.53 6.07
N VAL A 158 -18.16 4.71 6.35
CA VAL A 158 -18.74 3.81 5.37
C VAL A 158 -19.66 4.63 4.49
#